data_92164aae0e03c970853d3c1509e25107
#
_entry.id   92164aae0e03c970853d3c1509e25107
#
_cell.length_a   1.000
_cell.length_b   1.000
_cell.length_c   1.000
_cell.angle_alpha   90.00
_cell.angle_beta   90.00
_cell.angle_gamma   90.00
#
_symmetry.space_group_name_H-M   'P 1'
#
loop_
_entity.id
_entity.type
_entity.pdbx_description
1 polymer ?
#
loop_
_entity_poly.entity_id
_entity_poly.type
_entity_poly.pdbx_seq_one_letter_code
_entity_poly.pdbx_strand_id
1 'polypeptide(L)'
;MNYDRAMFKAPELMKVGANEAILIANGDERNSANMVCEAAQHNLERQLHGAFSDEGWKLMRAHRYDPKLGHSFIESQRQGDEIFDRIPKDAPVVVAEAVWQYSNQVAYRLWEHEGPILIASNFDGTWPGLVGALGLRACLAKHKYRPDQKGASLLWSSEGFKDADSQQRLRQFLKEGRIDYDTSHAVPLAEVDRSRYDDAISFGRYLGEHLRKKRARLGVFDPLCMGMLNAAFDEEALVDTGISVRRLNQSDLYAEMQDVPPERGLGYAQQLERWGMNVDRPKNPDAKFSRTKVTNGQLAEQGQMYEALLRIAYREGLSGVGLPYQLGLARLCAASDLMPEGAANSSRRPAVRYKGETLFKGEPLPVANEADMGCGVSQIMSKLILQGMHLPPETTLHDLRWGDRYDGKYRGTDVDVNAFTWVWELSGNTPAEHVEGGWAGVTAVRQPHMYFKKGGAAMKAVCKPGEGVWDRVYIDRGELCMDIGRFSALALPKEETERRWNATTKEWPIMHGYTPGMSRDQAMAKHCSNHLKVMYAPDARTANEVMFAQAGMAAEMGMRVNICGSYDLKDSAEYLLAHRLPIRN
;
A
#
# COMPACT_ATOMS: atom_id res chain seq x y z
N MET A 1 32.72 35.28 24.96
CA MET A 1 32.21 34.92 23.63
C MET A 1 30.94 35.73 23.38
N ASN A 2 30.92 36.52 22.32
CA ASN A 2 29.69 37.21 21.89
C ASN A 2 28.91 36.25 20.98
N TYR A 3 27.75 35.79 21.46
CA TYR A 3 26.85 34.96 20.67
C TYR A 3 25.95 35.86 19.82
N ASP A 4 26.08 35.79 18.50
CA ASP A 4 25.20 36.53 17.59
C ASP A 4 23.86 35.83 17.45
N ARG A 5 22.87 36.21 18.28
CA ARG A 5 21.52 35.69 18.25
C ARG A 5 20.74 36.18 17.03
N ALA A 6 21.19 37.20 16.32
CA ALA A 6 20.49 37.73 15.15
C ALA A 6 20.56 36.75 13.95
N MET A 7 21.58 35.88 13.91
CA MET A 7 21.65 34.80 12.91
C MET A 7 20.55 33.76 13.03
N PHE A 8 19.87 33.66 14.19
CA PHE A 8 18.85 32.66 14.47
C PHE A 8 17.45 33.32 14.65
N LYS A 9 17.21 34.41 13.93
CA LYS A 9 15.91 35.07 13.97
C LYS A 9 14.86 34.18 13.34
N ALA A 10 13.77 33.87 14.10
CA ALA A 10 12.63 33.13 13.59
C ALA A 10 11.94 33.88 12.43
N PRO A 11 11.46 33.16 11.42
CA PRO A 11 10.68 33.76 10.33
C PRO A 11 9.39 34.41 10.86
N GLU A 12 8.87 35.36 10.09
CA GLU A 12 7.59 35.99 10.40
C GLU A 12 6.44 34.98 10.17
N LEU A 13 5.60 34.81 11.20
CA LEU A 13 4.46 33.92 11.13
C LEU A 13 3.36 34.49 10.22
N MET A 14 2.65 33.58 9.53
CA MET A 14 1.42 33.91 8.81
C MET A 14 0.35 34.41 9.79
N LYS A 15 -0.44 35.38 9.37
CA LYS A 15 -1.59 35.85 10.11
C LYS A 15 -2.78 34.98 9.72
N VAL A 16 -3.42 34.33 10.70
CA VAL A 16 -4.56 33.43 10.51
C VAL A 16 -5.74 33.97 11.33
N GLY A 17 -6.85 34.25 10.65
CA GLY A 17 -8.09 34.72 11.28
C GLY A 17 -8.91 33.58 11.91
N ALA A 18 -9.97 33.95 12.63
CA ALA A 18 -10.79 32.99 13.37
C ALA A 18 -11.46 31.90 12.49
N ASN A 19 -11.81 32.25 11.24
CA ASN A 19 -12.42 31.31 10.28
C ASN A 19 -11.49 31.09 9.08
N GLU A 20 -10.21 30.94 9.34
CA GLU A 20 -9.22 30.68 8.32
C GLU A 20 -8.43 29.41 8.66
N ALA A 21 -8.09 28.61 7.65
CA ALA A 21 -7.22 27.44 7.78
C ALA A 21 -6.11 27.50 6.75
N ILE A 22 -4.96 26.92 7.07
CA ILE A 22 -3.79 26.92 6.20
C ILE A 22 -3.80 25.66 5.34
N LEU A 23 -3.72 25.84 4.02
CA LEU A 23 -3.63 24.76 3.03
C LEU A 23 -2.18 24.49 2.66
N ILE A 24 -1.78 23.23 2.72
CA ILE A 24 -0.52 22.74 2.16
C ILE A 24 -0.78 21.61 1.16
N ALA A 25 0.07 21.49 0.15
CA ALA A 25 0.06 20.40 -0.82
C ALA A 25 1.36 19.61 -0.67
N ASN A 26 1.26 18.45 -0.05
CA ASN A 26 2.40 17.54 0.06
C ASN A 26 2.55 16.75 -1.24
N GLY A 27 3.78 16.49 -1.67
CA GLY A 27 4.08 15.91 -2.97
C GLY A 27 5.05 14.73 -2.93
N ASP A 28 5.49 14.35 -4.12
CA ASP A 28 6.47 13.32 -4.36
C ASP A 28 7.88 13.94 -4.46
N GLU A 29 8.92 13.20 -4.13
CA GLU A 29 10.32 13.62 -4.36
C GLU A 29 10.68 13.62 -5.86
N ARG A 30 9.87 13.00 -6.68
CA ARG A 30 10.07 12.95 -8.13
C ARG A 30 9.28 14.08 -8.80
N ASN A 31 9.97 15.14 -9.17
CA ASN A 31 9.39 16.28 -9.88
C ASN A 31 8.46 15.86 -11.04
N SER A 32 8.82 14.79 -11.78
CA SER A 32 8.00 14.28 -12.89
C SER A 32 6.61 13.78 -12.46
N ALA A 33 6.47 13.26 -11.25
CA ALA A 33 5.19 12.85 -10.70
C ALA A 33 4.36 14.08 -10.30
N ASN A 34 4.97 15.03 -9.60
CA ASN A 34 4.33 16.28 -9.21
C ASN A 34 3.79 17.05 -10.43
N MET A 35 4.59 17.19 -11.50
CA MET A 35 4.15 17.84 -12.74
C MET A 35 2.93 17.19 -13.39
N VAL A 36 2.86 15.85 -13.38
CA VAL A 36 1.70 15.12 -13.95
C VAL A 36 0.46 15.31 -13.08
N CYS A 37 0.63 15.39 -11.76
CA CYS A 37 -0.48 15.50 -10.81
C CYS A 37 -0.94 16.95 -10.55
N GLU A 38 -0.25 17.96 -11.05
CA GLU A 38 -0.53 19.38 -10.75
C GLU A 38 -1.97 19.78 -11.09
N ALA A 39 -2.52 19.32 -12.22
CA ALA A 39 -3.89 19.60 -12.59
C ALA A 39 -4.92 18.96 -11.64
N ALA A 40 -4.64 17.74 -11.16
CA ALA A 40 -5.48 17.05 -10.18
C ALA A 40 -5.43 17.77 -8.82
N GLN A 41 -4.26 18.24 -8.40
CA GLN A 41 -4.09 19.02 -7.19
C GLN A 41 -4.87 20.34 -7.23
N HIS A 42 -4.76 21.09 -8.31
CA HIS A 42 -5.54 22.31 -8.49
C HIS A 42 -7.05 22.07 -8.46
N ASN A 43 -7.50 20.93 -9.03
CA ASN A 43 -8.91 20.56 -8.97
C ASN A 43 -9.35 20.26 -7.53
N LEU A 44 -8.59 19.46 -6.80
CA LEU A 44 -8.83 19.13 -5.39
C LEU A 44 -8.88 20.40 -4.53
N GLU A 45 -7.88 21.28 -4.67
CA GLU A 45 -7.83 22.54 -3.90
C GLU A 45 -9.03 23.45 -4.21
N ARG A 46 -9.43 23.57 -5.49
CA ARG A 46 -10.62 24.34 -5.86
C ARG A 46 -11.89 23.79 -5.22
N GLN A 47 -12.04 22.47 -5.18
CA GLN A 47 -13.16 21.79 -4.51
C GLN A 47 -13.16 22.06 -3.01
N LEU A 48 -12.01 21.97 -2.36
CA LEU A 48 -11.85 22.28 -0.94
C LEU A 48 -12.14 23.75 -0.63
N HIS A 49 -11.63 24.68 -1.45
CA HIS A 49 -11.96 26.11 -1.32
C HIS A 49 -13.46 26.35 -1.38
N GLY A 50 -14.18 25.70 -2.30
CA GLY A 50 -15.64 25.78 -2.37
C GLY A 50 -16.31 25.25 -1.09
N ALA A 51 -15.97 24.05 -0.66
CA ALA A 51 -16.55 23.41 0.52
C ALA A 51 -16.31 24.23 1.80
N PHE A 52 -15.12 24.78 2.00
CA PHE A 52 -14.81 25.65 3.15
C PHE A 52 -15.56 26.99 3.06
N SER A 53 -15.66 27.57 1.86
CA SER A 53 -16.41 28.83 1.65
C SER A 53 -17.91 28.68 1.94
N ASP A 54 -18.50 27.54 1.58
CA ASP A 54 -19.90 27.21 1.86
C ASP A 54 -20.18 27.16 3.38
N GLU A 55 -19.18 26.86 4.19
CA GLU A 55 -19.23 26.85 5.66
C GLU A 55 -18.71 28.17 6.29
N GLY A 56 -18.48 29.21 5.49
CA GLY A 56 -18.01 30.52 5.95
C GLY A 56 -16.53 30.56 6.37
N TRP A 57 -15.72 29.60 5.90
CA TRP A 57 -14.30 29.54 6.16
C TRP A 57 -13.48 29.87 4.91
N LYS A 58 -12.23 30.30 5.12
CA LYS A 58 -11.28 30.59 4.04
C LYS A 58 -10.05 29.71 4.18
N LEU A 59 -9.64 29.07 3.09
CA LEU A 59 -8.37 28.40 2.98
C LEU A 59 -7.30 29.35 2.50
N MET A 60 -6.14 29.36 3.16
CA MET A 60 -4.97 30.16 2.81
C MET A 60 -3.82 29.24 2.44
N ARG A 61 -3.38 29.27 1.21
CA ARG A 61 -2.26 28.44 0.79
C ARG A 61 -0.94 28.94 1.37
N ALA A 62 -0.19 28.07 2.07
CA ALA A 62 1.06 28.42 2.72
C ALA A 62 2.21 28.63 1.73
N HIS A 63 2.17 28.00 0.56
CA HIS A 63 3.20 28.07 -0.48
C HIS A 63 2.59 28.18 -1.87
N ARG A 64 3.34 28.72 -2.79
CA ARG A 64 2.87 29.01 -4.15
C ARG A 64 3.45 28.00 -5.16
N TYR A 65 2.89 28.05 -6.37
CA TYR A 65 3.47 27.42 -7.55
C TYR A 65 4.92 27.91 -7.77
N ASP A 66 5.86 26.99 -7.97
CA ASP A 66 7.23 27.30 -8.31
C ASP A 66 7.43 27.12 -9.84
N PRO A 67 7.64 28.22 -10.58
CA PRO A 67 7.81 28.12 -12.04
C PRO A 67 9.11 27.41 -12.46
N LYS A 68 10.08 27.27 -11.56
CA LYS A 68 11.31 26.51 -11.83
C LYS A 68 11.09 25.00 -11.72
N LEU A 69 10.22 24.59 -10.80
CA LEU A 69 9.85 23.18 -10.60
C LEU A 69 8.72 22.76 -11.55
N GLY A 70 7.85 23.69 -11.95
CA GLY A 70 6.69 23.44 -12.80
C GLY A 70 5.49 22.84 -12.05
N HIS A 71 5.46 22.98 -10.73
CA HIS A 71 4.38 22.50 -9.88
C HIS A 71 4.30 23.28 -8.56
N SER A 72 3.27 22.97 -7.78
CA SER A 72 2.94 23.65 -6.53
C SER A 72 3.08 22.76 -5.29
N PHE A 73 3.73 21.60 -5.37
CA PHE A 73 3.88 20.67 -4.26
C PHE A 73 5.13 20.93 -3.40
N ILE A 74 5.07 20.51 -2.14
CA ILE A 74 6.24 20.28 -1.31
C ILE A 74 6.92 19.00 -1.80
N GLU A 75 8.16 19.08 -2.28
CA GLU A 75 8.90 17.93 -2.83
C GLU A 75 10.12 17.53 -2.01
N SER A 76 10.34 18.18 -0.88
CA SER A 76 11.45 17.86 0.01
C SER A 76 11.14 18.23 1.46
N GLN A 77 11.80 17.54 2.39
CA GLN A 77 11.71 17.84 3.81
C GLN A 77 12.15 19.29 4.12
N ARG A 78 13.20 19.77 3.47
CA ARG A 78 13.66 21.16 3.63
C ARG A 78 12.56 22.17 3.29
N GLN A 79 11.85 21.98 2.17
CA GLN A 79 10.73 22.86 1.82
C GLN A 79 9.61 22.78 2.85
N GLY A 80 9.31 21.55 3.33
CA GLY A 80 8.34 21.36 4.41
C GLY A 80 8.71 22.16 5.64
N ASP A 81 9.95 22.07 6.11
CA ASP A 81 10.45 22.82 7.25
C ASP A 81 10.33 24.33 7.03
N GLU A 82 10.81 24.85 5.90
CA GLU A 82 10.75 26.29 5.56
C GLU A 82 9.32 26.84 5.50
N ILE A 83 8.34 26.00 5.11
CA ILE A 83 6.94 26.38 5.06
C ILE A 83 6.34 26.39 6.47
N PHE A 84 6.56 25.33 7.25
CA PHE A 84 6.02 25.20 8.60
C PHE A 84 6.63 26.21 9.59
N ASP A 85 7.85 26.68 9.37
CA ASP A 85 8.46 27.76 10.17
C ASP A 85 7.62 29.05 10.17
N ARG A 86 6.74 29.23 9.18
CA ARG A 86 5.85 30.39 9.07
C ARG A 86 4.42 30.10 9.49
N ILE A 87 4.08 28.85 9.76
CA ILE A 87 2.72 28.44 10.19
C ILE A 87 2.62 28.55 11.70
N PRO A 88 1.63 29.29 12.25
CA PRO A 88 1.37 29.28 13.70
C PRO A 88 1.07 27.86 14.17
N LYS A 89 1.63 27.46 15.30
CA LYS A 89 1.54 26.07 15.80
C LYS A 89 0.11 25.61 16.12
N ASP A 90 -0.77 26.56 16.43
CA ASP A 90 -2.17 26.34 16.82
C ASP A 90 -3.16 26.52 15.67
N ALA A 91 -2.71 26.99 14.50
CA ALA A 91 -3.57 27.23 13.35
C ALA A 91 -4.14 25.90 12.78
N PRO A 92 -5.41 25.88 12.31
CA PRO A 92 -5.91 24.72 11.56
C PRO A 92 -5.12 24.52 10.27
N VAL A 93 -4.63 23.29 10.03
CA VAL A 93 -3.90 22.91 8.81
C VAL A 93 -4.69 21.90 8.02
N VAL A 94 -4.82 22.14 6.71
CA VAL A 94 -5.40 21.24 5.73
C VAL A 94 -4.32 20.75 4.78
N VAL A 95 -4.07 19.45 4.78
CA VAL A 95 -3.13 18.81 3.85
C VAL A 95 -3.93 18.24 2.69
N ALA A 96 -3.81 18.86 1.52
CA ALA A 96 -4.50 18.40 0.30
C ALA A 96 -3.60 17.41 -0.46
N GLU A 97 -4.11 16.18 -0.66
CA GLU A 97 -3.36 15.06 -1.23
C GLU A 97 -3.97 14.62 -2.56
N ALA A 98 -3.30 14.94 -3.67
CA ALA A 98 -3.68 14.49 -5.01
C ALA A 98 -2.56 13.76 -5.74
N VAL A 99 -1.47 13.42 -5.04
CA VAL A 99 -0.31 12.71 -5.58
C VAL A 99 0.17 11.66 -4.59
N TRP A 100 0.86 10.64 -5.09
CA TRP A 100 1.66 9.76 -4.26
C TRP A 100 2.64 10.58 -3.44
N GLN A 101 2.62 10.44 -2.13
CA GLN A 101 3.33 11.35 -1.26
C GLN A 101 4.43 10.69 -0.45
N TYR A 102 5.38 11.50 -0.08
CA TYR A 102 6.42 11.18 0.87
C TYR A 102 6.11 11.84 2.21
N SER A 103 5.57 11.08 3.16
CA SER A 103 5.13 11.64 4.45
C SER A 103 6.26 12.30 5.26
N ASN A 104 7.52 11.87 5.07
CA ASN A 104 8.67 12.45 5.73
C ASN A 104 8.88 13.95 5.44
N GLN A 105 8.35 14.47 4.34
CA GLN A 105 8.47 15.88 3.97
C GLN A 105 7.74 16.82 4.93
N VAL A 106 6.64 16.37 5.53
CA VAL A 106 5.77 17.19 6.39
C VAL A 106 5.51 16.58 7.77
N ALA A 107 5.72 15.26 7.92
CA ALA A 107 5.32 14.53 9.12
C ALA A 107 5.98 15.04 10.40
N TYR A 108 7.28 15.36 10.37
CA TYR A 108 7.99 15.85 11.55
C TYR A 108 7.37 17.15 12.07
N ARG A 109 7.02 18.05 11.18
CA ARG A 109 6.40 19.34 11.53
C ARG A 109 4.94 19.18 11.95
N LEU A 110 4.21 18.23 11.34
CA LEU A 110 2.85 17.89 11.75
C LEU A 110 2.81 17.19 13.12
N TRP A 111 3.83 16.40 13.47
CA TRP A 111 3.93 15.84 14.82
C TRP A 111 4.16 16.90 15.91
N GLU A 112 4.81 18.02 15.58
CA GLU A 112 5.03 19.15 16.49
C GLU A 112 3.86 20.14 16.49
N HIS A 113 2.93 20.02 15.53
CA HIS A 113 1.82 20.95 15.35
C HIS A 113 0.74 20.72 16.42
N GLU A 114 0.23 21.80 17.02
CA GLU A 114 -0.72 21.76 18.15
C GLU A 114 -2.16 21.96 17.70
N GLY A 115 -2.37 22.62 16.56
CA GLY A 115 -3.68 22.90 15.97
C GLY A 115 -4.34 21.68 15.31
N PRO A 116 -5.61 21.83 14.90
CA PRO A 116 -6.34 20.79 14.17
C PRO A 116 -5.67 20.46 12.83
N ILE A 117 -5.58 19.18 12.48
CA ILE A 117 -5.03 18.68 11.21
C ILE A 117 -6.13 17.95 10.44
N LEU A 118 -6.41 18.40 9.22
CA LEU A 118 -7.27 17.74 8.25
C LEU A 118 -6.46 17.28 7.05
N ILE A 119 -6.46 16.00 6.77
CA ILE A 119 -5.93 15.45 5.52
C ILE A 119 -7.11 15.26 4.57
N ALA A 120 -7.05 15.82 3.37
CA ALA A 120 -8.15 15.76 2.42
C ALA A 120 -7.69 15.17 1.09
N SER A 121 -8.50 14.28 0.53
CA SER A 121 -8.22 13.62 -0.75
C SER A 121 -9.50 13.37 -1.54
N ASN A 122 -9.38 13.36 -2.87
CA ASN A 122 -10.39 12.81 -3.77
C ASN A 122 -10.51 11.29 -3.60
N PHE A 123 -11.70 10.77 -3.92
CA PHE A 123 -12.01 9.34 -3.89
C PHE A 123 -12.61 8.91 -5.24
N ASP A 124 -11.85 9.10 -6.33
CA ASP A 124 -12.31 8.89 -7.70
C ASP A 124 -11.28 8.16 -8.59
N GLY A 125 -10.22 7.66 -7.98
CA GLY A 125 -9.13 6.99 -8.68
C GLY A 125 -8.08 7.93 -9.27
N THR A 126 -8.35 9.23 -9.30
CA THR A 126 -7.39 10.20 -9.84
C THR A 126 -6.13 10.21 -9.01
N TRP A 127 -5.05 9.91 -9.63
CA TRP A 127 -3.67 9.77 -9.15
C TRP A 127 -3.48 9.77 -7.65
N PRO A 128 -2.79 8.82 -7.11
CA PRO A 128 -3.00 8.11 -5.85
C PRO A 128 -3.13 9.03 -4.62
N GLY A 129 -3.89 10.10 -4.71
CA GLY A 129 -4.13 11.03 -3.63
C GLY A 129 -4.65 10.33 -2.38
N LEU A 130 -5.59 9.39 -2.55
CA LEU A 130 -6.08 8.59 -1.44
C LEU A 130 -4.97 7.76 -0.78
N VAL A 131 -4.08 7.17 -1.55
CA VAL A 131 -2.93 6.40 -1.06
C VAL A 131 -2.02 7.28 -0.21
N GLY A 132 -1.71 8.50 -0.70
CA GLY A 132 -0.96 9.50 0.04
C GLY A 132 -1.61 9.91 1.36
N ALA A 133 -2.90 10.22 1.29
CA ALA A 133 -3.68 10.64 2.47
C ALA A 133 -3.74 9.56 3.55
N LEU A 134 -3.95 8.30 3.18
CA LEU A 134 -3.94 7.16 4.11
C LEU A 134 -2.55 6.95 4.72
N GLY A 135 -1.49 7.03 3.92
CA GLY A 135 -0.11 6.91 4.37
C GLY A 135 0.26 8.00 5.38
N LEU A 136 -0.09 9.26 5.10
CA LEU A 136 0.18 10.38 6.00
C LEU A 136 -0.61 10.25 7.31
N ARG A 137 -1.91 9.92 7.24
CA ARG A 137 -2.73 9.70 8.44
C ARG A 137 -2.14 8.60 9.33
N ALA A 138 -1.76 7.47 8.74
CA ALA A 138 -1.14 6.36 9.45
C ALA A 138 0.22 6.75 10.06
N CYS A 139 1.00 7.56 9.35
CA CYS A 139 2.24 8.13 9.86
C CYS A 139 2.00 8.96 11.13
N LEU A 140 1.00 9.85 11.10
CA LEU A 140 0.70 10.70 12.26
C LEU A 140 0.16 9.90 13.45
N ALA A 141 -0.58 8.82 13.21
CA ALA A 141 -1.09 7.92 14.25
C ALA A 141 0.01 7.10 14.94
N LYS A 142 1.16 6.91 14.30
CA LYS A 142 2.29 6.13 14.84
C LYS A 142 2.92 6.75 16.09
N HIS A 143 2.81 8.06 16.27
CA HIS A 143 3.57 8.79 17.28
C HIS A 143 3.11 8.52 18.72
N LYS A 144 4.03 8.07 19.57
CA LYS A 144 3.80 7.63 20.97
C LYS A 144 3.48 8.76 21.95
N TYR A 145 3.95 9.97 21.69
CA TYR A 145 4.05 11.02 22.73
C TYR A 145 2.93 12.05 22.74
N ARG A 146 1.80 11.78 22.08
CA ARG A 146 0.68 12.72 22.02
C ARG A 146 -0.68 12.06 22.29
N PRO A 147 -0.90 11.51 23.53
CA PRO A 147 -2.17 10.89 23.88
C PRO A 147 -3.36 11.87 23.83
N ASP A 148 -3.10 13.17 24.02
CA ASP A 148 -4.14 14.21 24.04
C ASP A 148 -4.41 14.86 22.68
N GLN A 149 -3.57 14.59 21.67
CA GLN A 149 -3.85 15.07 20.32
C GLN A 149 -4.96 14.25 19.70
N LYS A 150 -6.00 14.95 19.37
CA LYS A 150 -7.05 14.55 18.46
C LYS A 150 -6.38 14.22 17.13
N GLY A 151 -6.03 13.00 16.85
CA GLY A 151 -5.22 12.59 15.67
C GLY A 151 -5.66 13.30 14.38
N ALA A 152 -4.86 13.25 13.34
CA ALA A 152 -5.22 13.87 12.07
C ALA A 152 -6.54 13.29 11.55
N SER A 153 -7.48 14.15 11.23
CA SER A 153 -8.74 13.77 10.60
C SER A 153 -8.53 13.56 9.10
N LEU A 154 -9.26 12.63 8.51
CA LEU A 154 -9.25 12.33 7.08
C LEU A 154 -10.60 12.67 6.46
N LEU A 155 -10.60 13.47 5.40
CA LEU A 155 -11.79 13.81 4.62
C LEU A 155 -11.61 13.30 3.20
N TRP A 156 -12.58 12.56 2.68
CA TRP A 156 -12.60 12.01 1.33
C TRP A 156 -13.93 12.28 0.65
N SER A 157 -13.92 12.47 -0.65
CA SER A 157 -15.13 12.62 -1.45
C SER A 157 -14.89 12.19 -2.89
N SER A 158 -15.87 11.53 -3.49
CA SER A 158 -15.96 11.27 -4.94
C SER A 158 -16.73 12.36 -5.68
N GLU A 159 -17.38 13.28 -4.97
CA GLU A 159 -18.28 14.31 -5.52
C GLU A 159 -17.77 15.74 -5.27
N GLY A 160 -16.46 15.89 -5.06
CA GLY A 160 -15.84 17.20 -4.86
C GLY A 160 -16.28 17.89 -3.56
N PHE A 161 -16.52 17.11 -2.51
CA PHE A 161 -16.96 17.55 -1.17
C PHE A 161 -18.35 18.22 -1.15
N LYS A 162 -19.21 17.85 -2.12
CA LYS A 162 -20.60 18.34 -2.19
C LYS A 162 -21.62 17.33 -1.67
N ASP A 163 -21.20 16.09 -1.46
CA ASP A 163 -22.04 15.06 -0.84
C ASP A 163 -22.31 15.37 0.64
N ALA A 164 -23.48 14.95 1.14
CA ALA A 164 -23.94 15.26 2.49
C ALA A 164 -22.97 14.77 3.59
N ASP A 165 -22.36 13.60 3.37
CA ASP A 165 -21.45 12.98 4.33
C ASP A 165 -20.14 13.77 4.46
N SER A 166 -19.53 14.15 3.34
CA SER A 166 -18.30 14.96 3.37
C SER A 166 -18.54 16.34 3.95
N GLN A 167 -19.70 16.98 3.65
CA GLN A 167 -20.08 18.25 4.24
C GLN A 167 -20.33 18.14 5.75
N GLN A 168 -21.00 17.08 6.20
CA GLN A 168 -21.21 16.86 7.64
C GLN A 168 -19.88 16.68 8.38
N ARG A 169 -18.96 15.88 7.84
CA ARG A 169 -17.63 15.68 8.41
C ARG A 169 -16.81 16.97 8.42
N LEU A 170 -16.89 17.78 7.36
CA LEU A 170 -16.24 19.08 7.32
C LEU A 170 -16.77 20.00 8.41
N ARG A 171 -18.09 20.13 8.56
CA ARG A 171 -18.72 20.93 9.64
C ARG A 171 -18.27 20.47 11.02
N GLN A 172 -18.19 19.15 11.24
CA GLN A 172 -17.71 18.62 12.51
C GLN A 172 -16.25 19.03 12.74
N PHE A 173 -15.38 18.88 11.74
CA PHE A 173 -13.98 19.30 11.84
C PHE A 173 -13.85 20.80 12.16
N LEU A 174 -14.56 21.65 11.45
CA LEU A 174 -14.51 23.10 11.64
C LEU A 174 -14.99 23.53 13.04
N LYS A 175 -15.95 22.81 13.60
CA LYS A 175 -16.50 23.08 14.95
C LYS A 175 -15.66 22.49 16.06
N GLU A 176 -15.15 21.25 15.90
CA GLU A 176 -14.57 20.45 16.98
C GLU A 176 -13.06 20.22 16.82
N GLY A 177 -12.49 20.58 15.66
CA GLY A 177 -11.09 20.32 15.30
C GLY A 177 -10.80 18.85 15.03
N ARG A 178 -11.83 18.01 14.90
CA ARG A 178 -11.71 16.56 14.62
C ARG A 178 -12.96 16.04 13.92
N ILE A 179 -12.83 14.85 13.33
CA ILE A 179 -13.95 14.05 12.80
C ILE A 179 -14.03 12.76 13.62
N ASP A 180 -15.23 12.44 14.10
CA ASP A 180 -15.52 11.15 14.71
C ASP A 180 -16.05 10.20 13.62
N TYR A 181 -15.55 8.96 13.62
CA TYR A 181 -15.86 7.96 12.60
C TYR A 181 -16.53 6.72 13.21
N ASP A 182 -17.40 6.08 12.44
CA ASP A 182 -17.89 4.74 12.76
C ASP A 182 -16.78 3.70 12.49
N THR A 183 -16.30 3.08 13.55
CA THR A 183 -15.33 1.97 13.50
C THR A 183 -15.88 0.68 14.11
N SER A 184 -17.20 0.57 14.25
CA SER A 184 -17.90 -0.54 14.92
C SER A 184 -17.68 -1.90 14.25
N HIS A 185 -17.31 -1.91 12.97
CA HIS A 185 -16.93 -3.13 12.23
C HIS A 185 -15.60 -3.75 12.68
N ALA A 186 -14.76 -3.02 13.43
CA ALA A 186 -13.47 -3.49 13.93
C ALA A 186 -13.61 -3.90 15.41
N VAL A 187 -13.73 -5.20 15.65
CA VAL A 187 -13.97 -5.76 16.97
C VAL A 187 -12.69 -6.38 17.52
N PRO A 188 -12.26 -6.04 18.76
CA PRO A 188 -11.11 -6.69 19.37
C PRO A 188 -11.26 -8.23 19.39
N LEU A 189 -10.17 -8.95 19.08
CA LEU A 189 -10.20 -10.44 19.04
C LEU A 189 -10.75 -11.06 20.33
N ALA A 190 -10.56 -10.41 21.47
CA ALA A 190 -11.07 -10.89 22.77
C ALA A 190 -12.60 -10.82 22.89
N GLU A 191 -13.26 -9.95 22.13
CA GLU A 191 -14.70 -9.69 22.17
C GLU A 191 -15.48 -10.41 21.07
N VAL A 192 -14.78 -11.02 20.10
CA VAL A 192 -15.39 -11.77 18.99
C VAL A 192 -15.87 -13.14 19.46
N ASP A 193 -17.07 -13.58 18.99
CA ASP A 193 -17.48 -14.99 19.13
C ASP A 193 -16.61 -15.89 18.25
N ARG A 194 -15.63 -16.49 18.88
CA ARG A 194 -14.59 -17.32 18.25
C ARG A 194 -14.75 -18.82 18.51
N SER A 195 -15.82 -19.23 19.18
CA SER A 195 -16.03 -20.61 19.63
C SER A 195 -15.87 -21.65 18.52
N ARG A 196 -16.19 -21.28 17.27
CA ARG A 196 -16.02 -22.14 16.09
C ARG A 196 -14.59 -22.17 15.54
N TYR A 197 -13.70 -21.28 16.00
CA TYR A 197 -12.35 -21.06 15.45
C TYR A 197 -11.24 -21.19 16.53
N ASP A 198 -11.57 -21.74 17.70
CA ASP A 198 -10.61 -21.90 18.79
C ASP A 198 -9.43 -22.80 18.40
N ASP A 199 -9.64 -23.83 17.58
CA ASP A 199 -8.57 -24.68 17.05
C ASP A 199 -7.65 -23.88 16.10
N ALA A 200 -8.19 -23.04 15.22
CA ALA A 200 -7.43 -22.21 14.34
C ALA A 200 -6.60 -21.17 15.13
N ILE A 201 -7.21 -20.52 16.13
CA ILE A 201 -6.52 -19.58 17.02
C ILE A 201 -5.39 -20.28 17.78
N SER A 202 -5.64 -21.48 18.31
CA SER A 202 -4.66 -22.26 19.03
C SER A 202 -3.48 -22.67 18.13
N PHE A 203 -3.78 -23.07 16.89
CA PHE A 203 -2.76 -23.34 15.89
C PHE A 203 -1.94 -22.09 15.56
N GLY A 204 -2.56 -20.94 15.39
CA GLY A 204 -1.87 -19.67 15.18
C GLY A 204 -0.95 -19.31 16.35
N ARG A 205 -1.41 -19.44 17.58
CA ARG A 205 -0.59 -19.24 18.80
C ARG A 205 0.62 -20.17 18.83
N TYR A 206 0.41 -21.46 18.55
CA TYR A 206 1.51 -22.42 18.44
C TYR A 206 2.57 -21.96 17.43
N LEU A 207 2.16 -21.45 16.25
CA LEU A 207 3.09 -20.91 15.26
C LEU A 207 3.80 -19.63 15.74
N GLY A 208 3.11 -18.76 16.49
CA GLY A 208 3.70 -17.59 17.11
C GLY A 208 4.80 -17.94 18.10
N GLU A 209 4.54 -18.91 19.01
CA GLU A 209 5.57 -19.45 19.91
C GLU A 209 6.73 -20.08 19.16
N HIS A 210 6.42 -20.85 18.10
CA HIS A 210 7.45 -21.48 17.27
C HIS A 210 8.35 -20.42 16.63
N LEU A 211 7.77 -19.35 16.07
CA LEU A 211 8.51 -18.27 15.44
C LEU A 211 9.41 -17.54 16.43
N ARG A 212 8.91 -17.25 17.64
CA ARG A 212 9.74 -16.67 18.72
C ARG A 212 10.95 -17.53 19.08
N LYS A 213 10.81 -18.85 19.05
CA LYS A 213 11.91 -19.80 19.37
C LYS A 213 12.90 -19.95 18.21
N LYS A 214 12.39 -20.05 16.97
CA LYS A 214 13.22 -20.31 15.77
C LYS A 214 13.80 -19.06 15.16
N ARG A 215 13.19 -17.92 15.39
CA ARG A 215 13.49 -16.62 14.80
C ARG A 215 13.36 -16.60 13.27
N ALA A 216 12.81 -15.53 12.76
CA ALA A 216 12.80 -15.21 11.32
C ALA A 216 13.57 -13.92 11.08
N ARG A 217 13.99 -13.70 9.84
CA ARG A 217 14.67 -12.46 9.44
C ARG A 217 13.93 -11.82 8.27
N LEU A 218 13.53 -10.57 8.45
CA LEU A 218 13.05 -9.70 7.38
C LEU A 218 14.24 -8.88 6.88
N GLY A 219 14.68 -9.14 5.64
CA GLY A 219 15.67 -8.29 4.99
C GLY A 219 15.03 -7.01 4.49
N VAL A 220 15.54 -5.85 4.83
CA VAL A 220 15.02 -4.56 4.33
C VAL A 220 16.14 -3.83 3.62
N PHE A 221 15.96 -3.61 2.32
CA PHE A 221 16.90 -2.85 1.49
C PHE A 221 16.61 -1.36 1.62
N ASP A 222 17.49 -0.67 2.31
CA ASP A 222 17.38 0.70 2.75
C ASP A 222 16.17 0.97 3.66
N PRO A 223 16.29 1.86 4.62
CA PRO A 223 15.17 2.26 5.47
C PRO A 223 14.24 3.22 4.73
N LEU A 224 13.04 3.40 5.23
CA LEU A 224 12.03 4.33 4.75
C LEU A 224 11.43 3.95 3.39
N CYS A 225 10.54 2.98 3.41
CA CYS A 225 9.59 2.69 2.36
C CYS A 225 9.17 3.97 1.58
N MET A 226 9.96 4.37 0.59
CA MET A 226 9.74 5.58 -0.22
C MET A 226 9.34 6.85 0.55
N GLY A 227 9.93 7.08 1.74
CA GLY A 227 9.54 8.20 2.59
C GLY A 227 8.21 8.01 3.32
N MET A 228 7.57 6.85 3.20
CA MET A 228 6.36 6.49 3.96
C MET A 228 6.72 6.03 5.36
N LEU A 229 6.78 6.95 6.31
CA LEU A 229 7.18 6.65 7.69
C LEU A 229 6.23 5.67 8.41
N ASN A 230 4.99 5.55 7.98
CA ASN A 230 4.04 4.56 8.50
C ASN A 230 4.43 3.13 8.22
N ALA A 231 5.18 2.89 7.16
CA ALA A 231 5.60 1.56 6.71
C ALA A 231 6.99 1.14 7.22
N ALA A 232 7.72 2.05 7.84
CA ALA A 232 9.00 1.78 8.51
C ALA A 232 8.75 1.62 10.02
N PHE A 233 9.22 0.51 10.61
CA PHE A 233 9.07 0.23 12.04
C PHE A 233 10.40 0.40 12.77
N ASP A 234 10.34 0.85 14.00
CA ASP A 234 11.44 0.74 14.93
C ASP A 234 11.63 -0.74 15.31
N GLU A 235 12.85 -1.23 15.28
CA GLU A 235 13.14 -2.66 15.46
C GLU A 235 12.73 -3.17 16.84
N GLU A 236 12.73 -2.28 17.84
CA GLU A 236 12.25 -2.60 19.19
C GLU A 236 10.79 -3.06 19.20
N ALA A 237 9.95 -2.52 18.32
CA ALA A 237 8.55 -2.93 18.20
C ALA A 237 8.37 -4.38 17.75
N LEU A 238 9.42 -5.00 17.16
CA LEU A 238 9.37 -6.36 16.64
C LEU A 238 10.02 -7.40 17.57
N VAL A 239 10.60 -7.00 18.70
CA VAL A 239 11.36 -7.90 19.58
C VAL A 239 10.53 -9.10 20.03
N ASP A 240 9.28 -8.89 20.44
CA ASP A 240 8.39 -9.93 20.94
C ASP A 240 7.79 -10.79 19.83
N THR A 241 7.90 -10.37 18.57
CA THR A 241 7.36 -11.13 17.44
C THR A 241 8.23 -12.32 17.05
N GLY A 242 9.51 -12.34 17.45
CA GLY A 242 10.50 -13.30 16.97
C GLY A 242 11.00 -13.02 15.55
N ILE A 243 10.61 -11.88 14.95
CA ILE A 243 11.11 -11.44 13.65
C ILE A 243 12.15 -10.33 13.87
N SER A 244 13.38 -10.57 13.42
CA SER A 244 14.44 -9.57 13.42
C SER A 244 14.56 -8.92 12.05
N VAL A 245 15.00 -7.66 12.03
CA VAL A 245 15.27 -6.94 10.79
C VAL A 245 16.76 -7.06 10.42
N ARG A 246 17.03 -7.47 9.19
CA ARG A 246 18.36 -7.39 8.60
C ARG A 246 18.39 -6.23 7.64
N ARG A 247 19.05 -5.15 8.00
CA ARG A 247 19.22 -4.00 7.12
C ARG A 247 20.25 -4.29 6.05
N LEU A 248 19.89 -4.06 4.81
CA LEU A 248 20.65 -4.28 3.61
C LEU A 248 20.70 -2.97 2.80
N ASN A 249 21.63 -2.85 1.88
CA ASN A 249 21.74 -1.66 1.02
C ASN A 249 21.33 -2.00 -0.41
N GLN A 250 20.63 -1.10 -1.09
CA GLN A 250 20.35 -1.25 -2.52
C GLN A 250 21.63 -1.33 -3.36
N SER A 251 22.72 -0.71 -2.92
CA SER A 251 24.02 -0.81 -3.57
C SER A 251 24.58 -2.23 -3.56
N ASP A 252 24.35 -3.01 -2.50
CA ASP A 252 24.79 -4.41 -2.43
C ASP A 252 23.98 -5.27 -3.40
N LEU A 253 22.66 -5.02 -3.52
CA LEU A 253 21.81 -5.67 -4.51
C LEU A 253 22.27 -5.33 -5.93
N TYR A 254 22.56 -4.06 -6.21
CA TYR A 254 23.03 -3.61 -7.51
C TYR A 254 24.39 -4.21 -7.86
N ALA A 255 25.32 -4.31 -6.91
CA ALA A 255 26.62 -4.97 -7.11
C ALA A 255 26.45 -6.47 -7.42
N GLU A 256 25.64 -7.19 -6.64
CA GLU A 256 25.35 -8.61 -6.88
C GLU A 256 24.69 -8.85 -8.25
N MET A 257 23.86 -7.89 -8.73
CA MET A 257 23.28 -7.95 -10.09
C MET A 257 24.34 -7.97 -11.18
N GLN A 258 25.46 -7.25 -11.00
CA GLN A 258 26.53 -7.18 -12.00
C GLN A 258 27.26 -8.52 -12.16
N ASP A 259 27.18 -9.42 -11.17
CA ASP A 259 27.73 -10.77 -11.22
C ASP A 259 26.81 -11.76 -11.95
N VAL A 260 25.63 -11.33 -12.37
CA VAL A 260 24.69 -12.15 -13.14
C VAL A 260 24.76 -11.76 -14.62
N PRO A 261 25.13 -12.66 -15.54
CA PRO A 261 25.17 -12.36 -16.96
C PRO A 261 23.80 -11.89 -17.49
N PRO A 262 23.73 -10.81 -18.31
CA PRO A 262 22.46 -10.29 -18.83
C PRO A 262 21.64 -11.31 -19.60
N GLU A 263 22.28 -12.21 -20.36
CA GLU A 263 21.61 -13.29 -21.09
C GLU A 263 20.92 -14.29 -20.14
N ARG A 264 21.49 -14.53 -18.96
CA ARG A 264 20.86 -15.36 -17.94
C ARG A 264 19.66 -14.65 -17.33
N GLY A 265 19.79 -13.35 -17.04
CA GLY A 265 18.68 -12.51 -16.59
C GLY A 265 17.50 -12.53 -17.59
N LEU A 266 17.79 -12.31 -18.87
CA LEU A 266 16.78 -12.40 -19.94
C LEU A 266 16.16 -13.80 -20.01
N GLY A 267 16.96 -14.85 -19.80
CA GLY A 267 16.50 -16.24 -19.80
C GLY A 267 15.41 -16.54 -18.78
N TYR A 268 15.42 -15.87 -17.61
CA TYR A 268 14.35 -15.99 -16.62
C TYR A 268 13.05 -15.37 -17.13
N ALA A 269 13.08 -14.17 -17.71
CA ALA A 269 11.89 -13.55 -18.31
C ALA A 269 11.33 -14.41 -19.46
N GLN A 270 12.18 -14.94 -20.33
CA GLN A 270 11.79 -15.86 -21.38
C GLN A 270 11.15 -17.16 -20.84
N GLN A 271 11.52 -17.58 -19.62
CA GLN A 271 10.85 -18.72 -18.99
C GLN A 271 9.40 -18.37 -18.63
N LEU A 272 9.13 -17.15 -18.17
CA LEU A 272 7.75 -16.68 -17.92
C LEU A 272 6.95 -16.60 -19.22
N GLU A 273 7.57 -16.17 -20.32
CA GLU A 273 6.94 -16.16 -21.65
C GLU A 273 6.60 -17.58 -22.12
N ARG A 274 7.49 -18.56 -21.91
CA ARG A 274 7.17 -19.98 -22.19
C ARG A 274 6.00 -20.51 -21.34
N TRP A 275 5.71 -19.89 -20.21
CA TRP A 275 4.53 -20.20 -19.39
C TRP A 275 3.28 -19.40 -19.77
N GLY A 276 3.36 -18.60 -20.86
CA GLY A 276 2.24 -17.90 -21.47
C GLY A 276 2.22 -16.39 -21.23
N MET A 277 3.17 -15.83 -20.46
CA MET A 277 3.22 -14.38 -20.23
C MET A 277 3.43 -13.63 -21.56
N ASN A 278 2.63 -12.62 -21.81
CA ASN A 278 2.82 -11.69 -22.91
C ASN A 278 3.77 -10.56 -22.50
N VAL A 279 4.49 -10.00 -23.49
CA VAL A 279 5.34 -8.83 -23.28
C VAL A 279 5.05 -7.76 -24.33
N ASP A 280 4.74 -6.56 -23.87
CA ASP A 280 4.49 -5.41 -24.73
C ASP A 280 5.81 -4.77 -25.21
N ARG A 281 6.39 -5.33 -26.27
CA ARG A 281 7.70 -4.95 -26.81
C ARG A 281 7.62 -3.85 -27.88
N PRO A 282 8.69 -3.01 -28.03
CA PRO A 282 8.85 -2.16 -29.19
C PRO A 282 9.13 -2.99 -30.46
N LYS A 283 9.02 -2.39 -31.64
CA LYS A 283 9.35 -3.04 -32.92
C LYS A 283 10.80 -3.60 -32.93
N ASN A 284 11.73 -2.87 -32.31
CA ASN A 284 13.07 -3.39 -32.01
C ASN A 284 13.15 -3.70 -30.50
N PRO A 285 13.05 -4.96 -30.09
CA PRO A 285 13.10 -5.35 -28.68
C PRO A 285 14.44 -5.10 -28.01
N ASP A 286 15.54 -5.02 -28.79
CA ASP A 286 16.89 -4.74 -28.30
C ASP A 286 17.25 -3.25 -28.32
N ALA A 287 16.27 -2.37 -28.52
CA ALA A 287 16.47 -0.94 -28.38
C ALA A 287 17.00 -0.59 -26.98
N LYS A 288 17.98 0.32 -26.93
CA LYS A 288 18.58 0.77 -25.65
C LYS A 288 17.56 1.41 -24.71
N PHE A 289 16.48 1.98 -25.25
CA PHE A 289 15.48 2.70 -24.50
C PHE A 289 14.13 2.74 -25.23
N SER A 290 13.05 2.65 -24.46
CA SER A 290 11.69 2.94 -24.88
C SER A 290 10.94 3.64 -23.74
N ARG A 291 10.13 4.65 -24.07
CA ARG A 291 9.30 5.35 -23.07
C ARG A 291 7.99 4.64 -22.76
N THR A 292 7.55 3.76 -23.65
CA THR A 292 6.20 3.19 -23.61
C THR A 292 6.17 1.66 -23.64
N LYS A 293 7.29 1.01 -23.94
CA LYS A 293 7.37 -0.44 -24.16
C LYS A 293 8.51 -1.05 -23.37
N VAL A 294 8.45 -2.36 -23.13
CA VAL A 294 9.46 -3.13 -22.40
C VAL A 294 10.52 -3.64 -23.37
N THR A 295 11.78 -3.33 -23.14
CA THR A 295 12.91 -3.83 -23.93
C THR A 295 13.51 -5.10 -23.32
N ASN A 296 14.22 -5.89 -24.15
CA ASN A 296 14.95 -7.06 -23.66
C ASN A 296 16.01 -6.70 -22.61
N GLY A 297 16.66 -5.54 -22.76
CA GLY A 297 17.61 -5.04 -21.77
C GLY A 297 16.97 -4.80 -20.39
N GLN A 298 15.77 -4.23 -20.35
CA GLN A 298 15.04 -4.03 -19.09
C GLN A 298 14.62 -5.37 -18.45
N LEU A 299 14.18 -6.34 -19.25
CA LEU A 299 13.88 -7.69 -18.77
C LEU A 299 15.13 -8.41 -18.25
N ALA A 300 16.26 -8.23 -18.93
CA ALA A 300 17.54 -8.78 -18.46
C ALA A 300 17.95 -8.21 -17.11
N GLU A 301 17.87 -6.88 -16.92
CA GLU A 301 18.16 -6.22 -15.64
C GLU A 301 17.24 -6.72 -14.51
N GLN A 302 15.94 -6.88 -14.77
CA GLN A 302 15.01 -7.45 -13.79
C GLN A 302 15.32 -8.90 -13.42
N GLY A 303 15.71 -9.71 -14.42
CA GLY A 303 16.14 -11.10 -14.18
C GLY A 303 17.47 -11.19 -13.43
N GLN A 304 18.42 -10.27 -13.70
CA GLN A 304 19.67 -10.16 -12.93
C GLN A 304 19.36 -9.82 -11.46
N MET A 305 18.47 -8.83 -11.23
CA MET A 305 18.05 -8.44 -9.89
C MET A 305 17.33 -9.57 -9.16
N TYR A 306 16.49 -10.34 -9.86
CA TYR A 306 15.80 -11.52 -9.32
C TYR A 306 16.79 -12.57 -8.79
N GLU A 307 17.79 -12.93 -9.59
CA GLU A 307 18.81 -13.89 -9.14
C GLU A 307 19.63 -13.33 -7.98
N ALA A 308 20.05 -12.06 -8.07
CA ALA A 308 20.82 -11.38 -7.02
C ALA A 308 20.03 -11.34 -5.69
N LEU A 309 18.75 -10.97 -5.74
CA LEU A 309 17.88 -10.96 -4.56
C LEU A 309 17.80 -12.33 -3.88
N LEU A 310 17.57 -13.39 -4.66
CA LEU A 310 17.49 -14.76 -4.14
C LEU A 310 18.81 -15.25 -3.55
N ARG A 311 19.95 -14.88 -4.15
CA ARG A 311 21.29 -15.19 -3.62
C ARG A 311 21.52 -14.52 -2.28
N ILE A 312 21.20 -13.21 -2.17
CA ILE A 312 21.34 -12.46 -0.92
C ILE A 312 20.41 -13.05 0.14
N ALA A 313 19.14 -13.27 -0.20
CA ALA A 313 18.16 -13.82 0.73
C ALA A 313 18.58 -15.20 1.27
N TYR A 314 19.12 -16.07 0.41
CA TYR A 314 19.64 -17.37 0.80
C TYR A 314 20.87 -17.24 1.70
N ARG A 315 21.85 -16.42 1.34
CA ARG A 315 23.09 -16.21 2.08
C ARG A 315 22.84 -15.63 3.48
N GLU A 316 21.92 -14.70 3.60
CA GLU A 316 21.55 -14.04 4.86
C GLU A 316 20.50 -14.80 5.67
N GLY A 317 19.95 -15.91 5.14
CA GLY A 317 18.91 -16.71 5.79
C GLY A 317 17.62 -15.94 6.01
N LEU A 318 17.17 -15.17 5.01
CA LEU A 318 15.99 -14.34 5.09
C LEU A 318 14.70 -15.14 4.89
N SER A 319 13.70 -14.85 5.71
CA SER A 319 12.35 -15.41 5.61
C SER A 319 11.42 -14.56 4.74
N GLY A 320 11.76 -13.31 4.55
CA GLY A 320 11.09 -12.35 3.69
C GLY A 320 11.99 -11.14 3.42
N VAL A 321 11.61 -10.32 2.46
CA VAL A 321 12.38 -9.17 2.01
C VAL A 321 11.47 -7.96 1.80
N GLY A 322 11.93 -6.77 2.14
CA GLY A 322 11.35 -5.48 1.74
C GLY A 322 12.26 -4.80 0.72
N LEU A 323 11.73 -4.46 -0.45
CA LEU A 323 12.50 -3.86 -1.54
C LEU A 323 11.90 -2.51 -1.97
N PRO A 324 12.59 -1.37 -1.72
CA PRO A 324 12.10 -0.05 -2.09
C PRO A 324 12.51 0.29 -3.53
N TYR A 325 11.85 -0.29 -4.51
CA TYR A 325 12.18 -0.20 -5.94
C TYR A 325 12.10 1.21 -6.55
N GLN A 326 11.49 2.15 -5.88
CA GLN A 326 11.25 3.51 -6.42
C GLN A 326 12.29 4.55 -6.02
N LEU A 327 13.28 4.19 -5.21
CA LEU A 327 14.33 5.09 -4.74
C LEU A 327 15.60 5.05 -5.62
N GLY A 328 16.78 5.03 -4.99
CA GLY A 328 18.08 5.12 -5.65
C GLY A 328 18.28 4.06 -6.73
N LEU A 329 17.85 2.83 -6.50
CA LEU A 329 18.00 1.73 -7.45
C LEU A 329 17.28 1.99 -8.78
N ALA A 330 16.09 2.59 -8.76
CA ALA A 330 15.33 2.95 -9.97
C ALA A 330 15.99 4.04 -10.84
N ARG A 331 17.03 4.73 -10.31
CA ARG A 331 17.86 5.67 -11.07
C ARG A 331 19.01 4.96 -11.80
N LEU A 332 19.37 3.76 -11.37
CA LEU A 332 20.50 2.98 -11.88
C LEU A 332 20.08 1.95 -12.92
N CYS A 333 18.99 1.23 -12.67
CA CYS A 333 18.50 0.13 -13.48
C CYS A 333 16.97 0.12 -13.60
N ALA A 334 16.41 -0.90 -14.27
CA ALA A 334 14.98 -1.15 -14.36
C ALA A 334 14.36 -1.36 -12.97
N ALA A 335 13.07 -1.03 -12.83
CA ALA A 335 12.28 -1.29 -11.64
C ALA A 335 12.19 -2.79 -11.31
N SER A 336 11.94 -3.15 -10.06
CA SER A 336 12.01 -4.53 -9.55
C SER A 336 10.74 -5.37 -9.75
N ASP A 337 9.65 -4.79 -10.20
CA ASP A 337 8.29 -5.34 -10.08
C ASP A 337 8.11 -6.77 -10.62
N LEU A 338 8.37 -6.99 -11.93
CA LEU A 338 8.03 -8.26 -12.58
C LEU A 338 8.77 -9.46 -11.96
N MET A 339 10.09 -9.38 -11.84
CA MET A 339 10.91 -10.52 -11.46
C MET A 339 11.26 -10.55 -9.97
N PRO A 340 11.95 -9.55 -9.40
CA PRO A 340 12.35 -9.57 -8.00
C PRO A 340 11.17 -9.62 -7.04
N GLU A 341 10.02 -9.09 -7.42
CA GLU A 341 8.84 -9.02 -6.58
C GLU A 341 7.76 -10.02 -7.02
N GLY A 342 7.25 -9.91 -8.24
CA GLY A 342 6.18 -10.78 -8.73
C GLY A 342 6.61 -12.24 -8.81
N ALA A 343 7.72 -12.53 -9.50
CA ALA A 343 8.18 -13.91 -9.65
C ALA A 343 8.72 -14.48 -8.32
N ALA A 344 9.42 -13.70 -7.49
CA ALA A 344 9.91 -14.21 -6.21
C ALA A 344 8.78 -14.59 -5.24
N ASN A 345 7.65 -13.86 -5.26
CA ASN A 345 6.45 -14.18 -4.47
C ASN A 345 5.64 -15.37 -5.05
N SER A 346 5.96 -15.86 -6.24
CA SER A 346 5.25 -16.97 -6.90
C SER A 346 5.89 -18.31 -6.60
N SER A 347 5.08 -19.35 -6.40
CA SER A 347 5.56 -20.75 -6.36
C SER A 347 6.00 -21.20 -7.76
N ARG A 348 5.24 -20.83 -8.80
CA ARG A 348 5.62 -21.10 -10.20
C ARG A 348 6.56 -20.01 -10.73
N ARG A 349 7.85 -20.13 -10.40
CA ARG A 349 8.89 -19.18 -10.77
C ARG A 349 10.10 -19.86 -11.44
N PRO A 350 10.92 -19.14 -12.22
CA PRO A 350 12.16 -19.67 -12.76
C PRO A 350 13.10 -20.14 -11.65
N ALA A 351 13.66 -21.34 -11.80
CA ALA A 351 14.59 -21.89 -10.82
C ALA A 351 15.94 -21.17 -10.89
N VAL A 352 16.43 -20.72 -9.75
CA VAL A 352 17.78 -20.14 -9.62
C VAL A 352 18.69 -21.18 -8.97
N ARG A 353 19.83 -21.46 -9.60
CA ARG A 353 20.87 -22.33 -9.07
C ARG A 353 22.08 -21.51 -8.61
N TYR A 354 22.51 -21.76 -7.39
CA TYR A 354 23.66 -21.09 -6.80
C TYR A 354 24.47 -22.07 -5.95
N LYS A 355 25.78 -22.14 -6.16
CA LYS A 355 26.70 -23.06 -5.47
C LYS A 355 26.23 -24.53 -5.49
N GLY A 356 25.67 -24.96 -6.62
CA GLY A 356 25.19 -26.34 -6.78
C GLY A 356 23.77 -26.63 -6.30
N GLU A 357 23.15 -25.72 -5.57
CA GLU A 357 21.79 -25.87 -5.02
C GLU A 357 20.75 -25.06 -5.80
N THR A 358 19.50 -25.53 -5.80
CA THR A 358 18.36 -24.74 -6.26
C THR A 358 17.83 -23.93 -5.08
N LEU A 359 17.86 -22.60 -5.22
CA LEU A 359 17.43 -21.71 -4.15
C LEU A 359 15.93 -21.81 -3.89
N PHE A 360 15.55 -21.87 -2.62
CA PHE A 360 14.17 -21.94 -2.12
C PHE A 360 13.32 -23.08 -2.71
N LYS A 361 13.87 -23.97 -3.49
CA LYS A 361 13.24 -25.21 -4.01
C LYS A 361 11.79 -25.07 -4.52
N GLY A 362 11.45 -23.92 -5.15
CA GLY A 362 10.10 -23.62 -5.65
C GLY A 362 9.16 -22.97 -4.64
N GLU A 363 9.58 -22.81 -3.38
CA GLU A 363 8.78 -22.03 -2.43
C GLU A 363 8.86 -20.52 -2.70
N PRO A 364 7.76 -19.76 -2.57
CA PRO A 364 7.80 -18.31 -2.72
C PRO A 364 8.66 -17.69 -1.61
N LEU A 365 9.43 -16.68 -1.97
CA LEU A 365 10.06 -15.76 -1.04
C LEU A 365 9.11 -14.58 -0.88
N PRO A 366 8.54 -14.32 0.31
CA PRO A 366 7.78 -13.10 0.56
C PRO A 366 8.62 -11.87 0.26
N VAL A 367 8.17 -11.05 -0.69
CA VAL A 367 8.78 -9.75 -0.98
C VAL A 367 7.72 -8.67 -0.76
N ALA A 368 7.93 -7.88 0.28
CA ALA A 368 7.10 -6.70 0.53
C ALA A 368 7.54 -5.56 -0.38
N ASN A 369 6.68 -5.23 -1.32
CA ASN A 369 6.87 -4.12 -2.22
C ASN A 369 7.07 -2.81 -1.41
N GLU A 370 7.84 -1.90 -1.97
CA GLU A 370 8.12 -0.58 -1.37
C GLU A 370 8.80 -0.67 0.02
N ALA A 371 9.38 -1.83 0.35
CA ALA A 371 9.99 -2.13 1.66
C ALA A 371 9.02 -1.92 2.84
N ASP A 372 7.73 -2.16 2.66
CA ASP A 372 6.74 -2.05 3.73
C ASP A 372 6.97 -3.13 4.80
N MET A 373 7.52 -2.71 5.94
CA MET A 373 7.88 -3.63 7.03
C MET A 373 6.64 -4.28 7.65
N GLY A 374 5.51 -3.56 7.75
CA GLY A 374 4.27 -4.11 8.29
C GLY A 374 3.72 -5.24 7.41
N CYS A 375 3.73 -5.03 6.10
CA CYS A 375 3.36 -6.09 5.15
C CYS A 375 4.39 -7.22 5.14
N GLY A 376 5.69 -6.93 5.23
CA GLY A 376 6.75 -7.95 5.28
C GLY A 376 6.63 -8.87 6.50
N VAL A 377 6.36 -8.31 7.67
CA VAL A 377 6.06 -9.07 8.91
C VAL A 377 4.84 -9.97 8.69
N SER A 378 3.74 -9.40 8.19
CA SER A 378 2.51 -10.14 7.94
C SER A 378 2.67 -11.23 6.88
N GLN A 379 3.42 -11.00 5.79
CA GLN A 379 3.70 -12.01 4.77
C GLN A 379 4.48 -13.21 5.32
N ILE A 380 5.47 -12.98 6.20
CA ILE A 380 6.21 -14.05 6.87
C ILE A 380 5.25 -14.90 7.74
N MET A 381 4.39 -14.24 8.52
CA MET A 381 3.38 -14.92 9.35
C MET A 381 2.44 -15.76 8.50
N SER A 382 1.88 -15.15 7.45
CA SER A 382 0.92 -15.78 6.56
C SER A 382 1.50 -16.99 5.84
N LYS A 383 2.73 -16.89 5.34
CA LYS A 383 3.41 -18.02 4.71
C LYS A 383 3.48 -19.23 5.65
N LEU A 384 3.84 -19.02 6.92
CA LEU A 384 3.90 -20.09 7.91
C LEU A 384 2.53 -20.73 8.18
N ILE A 385 1.49 -19.92 8.30
CA ILE A 385 0.10 -20.40 8.50
C ILE A 385 -0.36 -21.22 7.29
N LEU A 386 -0.23 -20.65 6.09
CA LEU A 386 -0.65 -21.32 4.86
C LEU A 386 0.10 -22.64 4.65
N GLN A 387 1.43 -22.67 4.88
CA GLN A 387 2.21 -23.90 4.81
C GLN A 387 1.76 -24.93 5.86
N GLY A 388 1.52 -24.50 7.10
CA GLY A 388 1.06 -25.38 8.17
C GLY A 388 -0.37 -25.90 7.96
N MET A 389 -1.19 -25.20 7.20
CA MET A 389 -2.52 -25.63 6.78
C MET A 389 -2.52 -26.37 5.42
N HIS A 390 -1.35 -26.60 4.83
CA HIS A 390 -1.18 -27.20 3.49
C HIS A 390 -1.89 -26.42 2.36
N LEU A 391 -1.91 -25.11 2.47
CA LEU A 391 -2.48 -24.18 1.51
C LEU A 391 -1.39 -23.51 0.65
N PRO A 392 -1.74 -22.99 -0.54
CA PRO A 392 -0.83 -22.20 -1.36
C PRO A 392 -0.26 -21.02 -0.57
N PRO A 393 1.07 -20.88 -0.45
CA PRO A 393 1.69 -19.97 0.49
C PRO A 393 1.98 -18.57 -0.08
N GLU A 394 1.42 -18.24 -1.25
CA GLU A 394 1.62 -16.96 -1.90
C GLU A 394 0.91 -15.85 -1.15
N THR A 395 1.60 -14.75 -0.99
CA THR A 395 1.09 -13.53 -0.37
C THR A 395 1.59 -12.30 -1.11
N THR A 396 0.84 -11.21 -1.06
CA THR A 396 1.29 -9.93 -1.60
C THR A 396 0.66 -8.78 -0.84
N LEU A 397 0.99 -7.56 -1.19
CA LEU A 397 0.28 -6.37 -0.71
C LEU A 397 -0.45 -5.68 -1.87
N HIS A 398 -1.46 -4.91 -1.55
CA HIS A 398 -2.16 -4.04 -2.48
C HIS A 398 -2.34 -2.65 -1.87
N ASP A 399 -2.37 -1.63 -2.72
CA ASP A 399 -2.87 -0.31 -2.37
C ASP A 399 -4.40 -0.31 -2.30
N LEU A 400 -4.94 0.35 -1.32
CA LEU A 400 -6.34 0.74 -1.29
C LEU A 400 -6.48 2.01 -2.12
N ARG A 401 -6.75 1.83 -3.43
CA ARG A 401 -6.67 2.93 -4.42
C ARG A 401 -7.91 3.80 -4.44
N TRP A 402 -9.06 3.19 -4.59
CA TRP A 402 -10.38 3.79 -4.63
C TRP A 402 -11.44 2.70 -4.74
N GLY A 403 -12.66 3.07 -5.01
CA GLY A 403 -13.75 2.15 -5.35
C GLY A 403 -15.03 2.92 -5.61
N ASP A 404 -15.96 2.25 -6.19
CA ASP A 404 -17.33 2.76 -6.35
C ASP A 404 -18.35 1.63 -6.29
N ARG A 405 -19.62 2.00 -6.26
CA ARG A 405 -20.70 1.04 -6.33
C ARG A 405 -20.74 0.45 -7.74
N TYR A 406 -20.72 -0.87 -7.81
CA TYR A 406 -21.02 -1.58 -9.04
C TYR A 406 -22.46 -2.09 -8.98
N ASP A 407 -23.23 -1.75 -10.00
CA ASP A 407 -24.63 -2.17 -10.16
C ASP A 407 -24.77 -2.87 -11.53
N GLY A 408 -24.59 -4.19 -11.52
CA GLY A 408 -24.55 -5.00 -12.72
C GLY A 408 -24.53 -6.49 -12.41
N LYS A 409 -24.12 -7.30 -13.38
CA LYS A 409 -24.06 -8.77 -13.20
C LYS A 409 -22.65 -9.21 -12.82
N TYR A 410 -22.57 -10.25 -11.97
CA TYR A 410 -21.32 -10.98 -11.80
C TYR A 410 -20.98 -11.69 -13.11
N ARG A 411 -19.75 -11.54 -13.58
CA ARG A 411 -19.31 -12.04 -14.89
C ARG A 411 -19.64 -13.53 -15.07
N GLY A 412 -20.32 -13.84 -16.17
CA GLY A 412 -20.70 -15.21 -16.53
C GLY A 412 -21.89 -15.81 -15.77
N THR A 413 -22.63 -14.99 -15.03
CA THR A 413 -23.82 -15.41 -14.28
C THR A 413 -24.98 -14.42 -14.41
N ASP A 414 -26.16 -14.80 -13.90
CA ASP A 414 -27.31 -13.91 -13.78
C ASP A 414 -27.42 -13.25 -12.39
N VAL A 415 -26.43 -13.46 -11.52
CA VAL A 415 -26.42 -12.90 -10.17
C VAL A 415 -26.11 -11.40 -10.21
N ASP A 416 -26.96 -10.63 -9.55
CA ASP A 416 -26.74 -9.19 -9.42
C ASP A 416 -25.63 -8.89 -8.41
N VAL A 417 -24.76 -7.96 -8.78
CA VAL A 417 -23.84 -7.29 -7.87
C VAL A 417 -24.32 -5.86 -7.71
N ASN A 418 -24.75 -5.51 -6.50
CA ASN A 418 -25.19 -4.19 -6.13
C ASN A 418 -24.44 -3.78 -4.84
N ALA A 419 -23.12 -3.67 -4.97
CA ALA A 419 -22.22 -3.52 -3.85
C ALA A 419 -21.14 -2.48 -4.13
N PHE A 420 -20.66 -1.84 -3.07
CA PHE A 420 -19.41 -1.10 -3.14
C PHE A 420 -18.27 -2.08 -3.41
N THR A 421 -17.53 -1.84 -4.47
CA THR A 421 -16.43 -2.69 -4.91
C THR A 421 -15.15 -1.87 -4.95
N TRP A 422 -14.18 -2.30 -4.15
CA TRP A 422 -12.86 -1.68 -4.10
C TRP A 422 -12.05 -1.94 -5.37
N VAL A 423 -11.24 -0.99 -5.73
CA VAL A 423 -10.07 -1.20 -6.58
C VAL A 423 -8.86 -1.31 -5.66
N TRP A 424 -8.38 -2.53 -5.50
CA TRP A 424 -7.10 -2.83 -4.88
C TRP A 424 -6.08 -3.06 -5.98
N GLU A 425 -5.02 -2.30 -5.94
CA GLU A 425 -4.02 -2.31 -6.99
C GLU A 425 -2.63 -2.31 -6.36
N LEU A 426 -1.74 -3.07 -6.90
CA LEU A 426 -0.36 -3.09 -6.45
C LEU A 426 0.53 -2.42 -7.49
N SER A 427 1.58 -1.75 -7.05
CA SER A 427 2.52 -1.02 -7.89
C SER A 427 3.32 -1.93 -8.85
N GLY A 428 2.64 -2.66 -9.70
CA GLY A 428 3.21 -3.37 -10.85
C GLY A 428 3.52 -4.85 -10.65
N ASN A 429 3.19 -5.47 -9.51
CA ASN A 429 3.44 -6.90 -9.29
C ASN A 429 2.35 -7.61 -8.52
N THR A 430 2.28 -8.92 -8.64
CA THR A 430 1.49 -9.86 -7.82
C THR A 430 2.00 -11.27 -8.08
N PRO A 431 1.85 -12.25 -7.16
CA PRO A 431 2.11 -13.64 -7.48
C PRO A 431 1.25 -14.11 -8.66
N ALA A 432 1.81 -14.86 -9.58
CA ALA A 432 1.06 -15.38 -10.72
C ALA A 432 -0.12 -16.25 -10.29
N GLU A 433 -0.03 -16.90 -9.15
CA GLU A 433 -1.10 -17.72 -8.54
C GLU A 433 -2.31 -16.89 -8.09
N HIS A 434 -2.14 -15.57 -7.93
CA HIS A 434 -3.23 -14.64 -7.65
C HIS A 434 -3.88 -14.07 -8.92
N VAL A 435 -3.29 -14.30 -10.09
CA VAL A 435 -3.77 -13.81 -11.39
C VAL A 435 -4.73 -14.80 -12.04
N GLU A 436 -5.78 -14.30 -12.66
CA GLU A 436 -6.66 -15.10 -13.51
C GLU A 436 -5.89 -15.66 -14.72
N GLY A 437 -5.74 -16.97 -14.79
CA GLY A 437 -4.92 -17.64 -15.81
C GLY A 437 -3.42 -17.76 -15.49
N GLY A 438 -2.99 -17.33 -14.30
CA GLY A 438 -1.59 -17.38 -13.89
C GLY A 438 -0.69 -16.55 -14.81
N TRP A 439 0.51 -17.04 -15.14
CA TRP A 439 1.42 -16.32 -16.06
C TRP A 439 0.80 -16.03 -17.43
N ALA A 440 -0.11 -16.85 -17.92
CA ALA A 440 -0.79 -16.61 -19.20
C ALA A 440 -1.78 -15.43 -19.14
N GLY A 441 -2.23 -15.04 -17.95
CA GLY A 441 -3.05 -13.84 -17.70
C GLY A 441 -2.26 -12.54 -17.55
N VAL A 442 -0.92 -12.62 -17.54
CA VAL A 442 -0.04 -11.46 -17.35
C VAL A 442 0.39 -10.89 -18.68
N THR A 443 0.30 -9.58 -18.84
CA THR A 443 1.03 -8.83 -19.85
C THR A 443 2.07 -7.94 -19.17
N ALA A 444 3.34 -8.22 -19.44
CA ALA A 444 4.43 -7.37 -18.99
C ALA A 444 4.42 -6.07 -19.80
N VAL A 445 4.08 -4.97 -19.15
CA VAL A 445 4.02 -3.63 -19.73
C VAL A 445 5.06 -2.73 -19.07
N ARG A 446 5.47 -1.67 -19.76
CA ARG A 446 6.46 -0.76 -19.17
C ARG A 446 5.86 0.03 -18.01
N GLN A 447 6.59 0.09 -16.92
CA GLN A 447 6.28 0.96 -15.78
C GLN A 447 6.11 2.43 -16.19
N PRO A 448 5.16 3.18 -15.60
CA PRO A 448 4.93 4.59 -15.90
C PRO A 448 6.21 5.43 -15.85
N HIS A 449 6.49 6.14 -16.94
CA HIS A 449 7.75 6.89 -17.09
C HIS A 449 7.94 8.00 -16.03
N MET A 450 6.85 8.56 -15.53
CA MET A 450 6.91 9.58 -14.50
C MET A 450 7.52 9.08 -13.19
N TYR A 451 7.32 7.82 -12.87
CA TYR A 451 7.90 7.19 -11.67
C TYR A 451 9.24 6.51 -11.98
N PHE A 452 9.37 5.88 -13.16
CA PHE A 452 10.48 5.00 -13.51
C PHE A 452 11.15 5.43 -14.82
N LYS A 453 12.12 6.33 -14.73
CA LYS A 453 12.84 6.81 -15.92
C LYS A 453 13.59 5.71 -16.66
N LYS A 454 14.16 4.74 -15.94
CA LYS A 454 14.84 3.56 -16.52
C LYS A 454 13.88 2.49 -17.04
N GLY A 455 12.61 2.55 -16.67
CA GLY A 455 11.59 1.59 -17.06
C GLY A 455 11.59 0.35 -16.19
N GLY A 456 11.47 -0.79 -16.80
CA GLY A 456 11.17 -2.08 -16.18
C GLY A 456 9.76 -2.52 -16.54
N ALA A 457 9.49 -3.80 -16.43
CA ALA A 457 8.18 -4.38 -16.68
C ALA A 457 7.34 -4.38 -15.40
N ALA A 458 6.11 -3.92 -15.53
CA ALA A 458 5.01 -4.12 -14.58
C ALA A 458 4.13 -5.28 -15.04
N MET A 459 3.45 -5.93 -14.11
CA MET A 459 2.53 -7.03 -14.38
C MET A 459 1.10 -6.47 -14.59
N LYS A 460 0.73 -6.12 -15.82
CA LYS A 460 -0.68 -5.83 -16.11
C LYS A 460 -1.49 -7.11 -16.09
N ALA A 461 -2.40 -7.24 -15.11
CA ALA A 461 -3.18 -8.46 -14.88
C ALA A 461 -4.47 -8.18 -14.10
N VAL A 462 -5.45 -9.08 -14.19
CA VAL A 462 -6.63 -9.10 -13.31
C VAL A 462 -6.43 -10.19 -12.28
N CYS A 463 -6.62 -9.86 -11.00
CA CYS A 463 -6.59 -10.86 -9.94
C CYS A 463 -7.76 -11.83 -10.08
N LYS A 464 -7.51 -13.13 -9.83
CA LYS A 464 -8.53 -14.17 -9.93
C LYS A 464 -9.68 -13.93 -8.94
N PRO A 465 -10.92 -14.26 -9.30
CA PRO A 465 -12.01 -14.26 -8.35
C PRO A 465 -11.79 -15.35 -7.29
N GLY A 466 -12.31 -15.13 -6.10
CA GLY A 466 -12.21 -16.09 -4.99
C GLY A 466 -12.24 -15.41 -3.62
N GLU A 467 -12.15 -16.24 -2.60
CA GLU A 467 -12.17 -15.81 -1.21
C GLU A 467 -10.74 -15.64 -0.68
N GLY A 468 -10.58 -14.76 0.31
CA GLY A 468 -9.28 -14.57 0.92
C GLY A 468 -9.33 -13.73 2.20
N VAL A 469 -8.15 -13.45 2.70
CA VAL A 469 -7.92 -12.70 3.93
C VAL A 469 -7.03 -11.50 3.61
N TRP A 470 -7.45 -10.34 4.06
CA TRP A 470 -6.61 -9.14 4.10
C TRP A 470 -6.21 -8.82 5.53
N ASP A 471 -5.07 -8.26 5.72
CA ASP A 471 -4.67 -7.67 6.99
C ASP A 471 -3.70 -6.50 6.82
N ARG A 472 -3.51 -5.78 7.90
CA ARG A 472 -2.48 -4.75 8.04
C ARG A 472 -1.84 -4.82 9.41
N VAL A 473 -0.54 -5.03 9.45
CA VAL A 473 0.28 -4.81 10.65
C VAL A 473 0.77 -3.36 10.63
N TYR A 474 0.55 -2.63 11.73
CA TYR A 474 0.85 -1.21 11.84
C TYR A 474 1.21 -0.82 13.27
N ILE A 475 1.75 0.38 13.46
CA ILE A 475 1.99 0.96 14.78
C ILE A 475 0.96 2.06 15.04
N ASP A 476 0.25 1.97 16.14
CA ASP A 476 -0.66 2.98 16.66
C ASP A 476 -0.19 3.43 18.05
N ARG A 477 0.18 4.70 18.18
CA ARG A 477 0.68 5.28 19.44
C ARG A 477 1.77 4.45 20.11
N GLY A 478 2.67 3.90 19.32
CA GLY A 478 3.80 3.07 19.75
C GLY A 478 3.45 1.60 20.03
N GLU A 479 2.21 1.17 19.88
CA GLU A 479 1.78 -0.23 20.01
C GLU A 479 1.74 -0.91 18.65
N LEU A 480 2.20 -2.16 18.59
CA LEU A 480 2.09 -2.99 17.41
C LEU A 480 0.67 -3.57 17.32
N CYS A 481 0.01 -3.34 16.20
CA CYS A 481 -1.39 -3.67 15.97
C CYS A 481 -1.56 -4.49 14.68
N MET A 482 -2.64 -5.26 14.61
CA MET A 482 -3.12 -5.90 13.40
C MET A 482 -4.63 -5.70 13.25
N ASP A 483 -5.05 -5.17 12.11
CA ASP A 483 -6.43 -5.26 11.65
C ASP A 483 -6.49 -6.35 10.58
N ILE A 484 -7.47 -7.25 10.68
CA ILE A 484 -7.60 -8.41 9.79
C ILE A 484 -9.06 -8.68 9.47
N GLY A 485 -9.36 -9.04 8.23
CA GLY A 485 -10.71 -9.35 7.78
C GLY A 485 -10.72 -10.23 6.52
N ARG A 486 -11.91 -10.67 6.13
CA ARG A 486 -12.11 -11.38 4.88
C ARG A 486 -12.31 -10.42 3.70
N PHE A 487 -12.04 -10.93 2.52
CA PHE A 487 -12.49 -10.34 1.26
C PHE A 487 -12.94 -11.40 0.29
N SER A 488 -13.79 -10.99 -0.66
CA SER A 488 -14.05 -11.76 -1.87
C SER A 488 -13.57 -10.93 -3.07
N ALA A 489 -12.69 -11.49 -3.90
CA ALA A 489 -12.34 -10.89 -5.19
C ALA A 489 -13.45 -11.21 -6.18
N LEU A 490 -14.09 -10.19 -6.75
CA LEU A 490 -15.23 -10.35 -7.66
C LEU A 490 -14.77 -10.42 -9.11
N ALA A 491 -15.44 -11.25 -9.92
CA ALA A 491 -15.30 -11.23 -11.36
C ALA A 491 -16.28 -10.22 -11.96
N LEU A 492 -15.76 -9.07 -12.40
CA LEU A 492 -16.54 -8.06 -13.11
C LEU A 492 -16.42 -8.23 -14.63
N PRO A 493 -17.38 -7.71 -15.42
CA PRO A 493 -17.27 -7.66 -16.87
C PRO A 493 -15.99 -6.94 -17.33
N LYS A 494 -15.50 -7.29 -18.50
CA LYS A 494 -14.26 -6.74 -19.03
C LYS A 494 -14.32 -5.21 -19.18
N GLU A 495 -15.44 -4.71 -19.65
CA GLU A 495 -15.69 -3.28 -19.86
C GLU A 495 -15.62 -2.49 -18.54
N GLU A 496 -16.15 -3.07 -17.46
CA GLU A 496 -16.10 -2.47 -16.14
C GLU A 496 -14.66 -2.51 -15.57
N THR A 497 -13.94 -3.60 -15.76
CA THR A 497 -12.53 -3.68 -15.38
C THR A 497 -11.69 -2.64 -16.12
N GLU A 498 -11.87 -2.49 -17.43
CA GLU A 498 -11.16 -1.46 -18.22
C GLU A 498 -11.54 -0.03 -17.78
N ARG A 499 -12.81 0.23 -17.46
CA ARG A 499 -13.25 1.51 -16.91
C ARG A 499 -12.50 1.84 -15.62
N ARG A 500 -12.40 0.87 -14.71
CA ARG A 500 -11.71 1.02 -13.43
C ARG A 500 -10.21 1.22 -13.61
N TRP A 501 -9.58 0.48 -14.49
CA TRP A 501 -8.16 0.69 -14.83
C TRP A 501 -7.89 2.10 -15.39
N ASN A 502 -8.78 2.58 -16.28
CA ASN A 502 -8.62 3.90 -16.88
C ASN A 502 -8.79 5.05 -15.88
N ALA A 503 -9.44 4.80 -14.75
CA ALA A 503 -9.57 5.77 -13.66
C ALA A 503 -8.32 5.84 -12.77
N THR A 504 -7.41 4.88 -12.83
CA THR A 504 -6.19 4.83 -12.02
C THR A 504 -4.95 4.44 -12.85
N THR A 505 -4.15 3.45 -12.44
CA THR A 505 -2.91 3.05 -13.11
C THR A 505 -3.12 1.79 -13.95
N LYS A 506 -3.40 1.97 -15.24
CA LYS A 506 -3.75 0.87 -16.17
C LYS A 506 -2.64 -0.15 -16.43
N GLU A 507 -1.42 0.11 -15.99
CA GLU A 507 -0.24 -0.75 -16.12
C GLU A 507 -0.15 -1.79 -14.99
N TRP A 508 -0.88 -1.62 -13.90
CA TRP A 508 -0.72 -2.41 -12.68
C TRP A 508 -1.82 -3.48 -12.51
N PRO A 509 -1.55 -4.55 -11.75
CA PRO A 509 -2.57 -5.58 -11.52
C PRO A 509 -3.71 -5.05 -10.66
N ILE A 510 -4.94 -5.40 -11.05
CA ILE A 510 -6.17 -4.90 -10.42
C ILE A 510 -6.95 -6.05 -9.77
N MET A 511 -7.45 -5.81 -8.55
CA MET A 511 -8.40 -6.66 -7.85
C MET A 511 -9.69 -5.89 -7.58
N HIS A 512 -10.82 -6.53 -7.81
CA HIS A 512 -12.15 -6.00 -7.45
C HIS A 512 -12.54 -6.56 -6.09
N GLY A 513 -12.17 -5.86 -5.02
CA GLY A 513 -12.37 -6.32 -3.65
C GLY A 513 -13.79 -6.04 -3.14
N TYR A 514 -14.44 -7.05 -2.58
CA TYR A 514 -15.65 -6.93 -1.77
C TYR A 514 -15.31 -7.30 -0.34
N THR A 515 -15.67 -6.45 0.61
CA THR A 515 -15.38 -6.62 2.04
C THR A 515 -16.67 -6.85 2.81
N PRO A 516 -17.02 -8.13 3.13
CA PRO A 516 -18.26 -8.45 3.82
C PRO A 516 -18.36 -7.72 5.17
N GLY A 517 -19.50 -7.09 5.46
CA GLY A 517 -19.77 -6.44 6.74
C GLY A 517 -18.91 -5.22 7.05
N MET A 518 -18.24 -4.65 6.05
CA MET A 518 -17.45 -3.43 6.19
C MET A 518 -17.78 -2.47 5.05
N SER A 519 -18.36 -1.33 5.37
CA SER A 519 -18.65 -0.29 4.40
C SER A 519 -17.37 0.45 3.95
N ARG A 520 -17.46 1.19 2.83
CA ARG A 520 -16.40 2.11 2.38
C ARG A 520 -15.93 3.03 3.50
N ASP A 521 -16.89 3.67 4.16
CA ASP A 521 -16.59 4.72 5.15
C ASP A 521 -16.01 4.14 6.43
N GLN A 522 -16.44 2.95 6.83
CA GLN A 522 -15.83 2.21 7.93
C GLN A 522 -14.39 1.80 7.63
N ALA A 523 -14.14 1.28 6.42
CA ALA A 523 -12.77 0.96 6.00
C ALA A 523 -11.88 2.21 6.01
N MET A 524 -12.36 3.31 5.42
CA MET A 524 -11.64 4.59 5.40
C MET A 524 -11.41 5.15 6.82
N ALA A 525 -12.34 4.95 7.73
CA ALA A 525 -12.24 5.38 9.12
C ALA A 525 -11.15 4.64 9.89
N LYS A 526 -11.03 3.34 9.68
CA LYS A 526 -10.20 2.44 10.50
C LYS A 526 -8.87 2.07 9.88
N HIS A 527 -8.80 1.92 8.55
CA HIS A 527 -7.59 1.43 7.89
C HIS A 527 -6.38 2.34 8.13
N CYS A 528 -5.31 1.77 8.66
CA CYS A 528 -4.13 2.50 9.14
C CYS A 528 -2.94 2.34 8.20
N SER A 529 -3.15 2.46 6.90
CA SER A 529 -2.10 2.48 5.87
C SER A 529 -2.70 2.78 4.49
N ASN A 530 -1.84 3.05 3.52
CA ASN A 530 -2.15 2.91 2.11
C ASN A 530 -2.18 1.44 1.66
N HIS A 531 -1.40 0.57 2.31
CA HIS A 531 -1.27 -0.84 1.96
C HIS A 531 -2.12 -1.76 2.84
N LEU A 532 -2.58 -2.84 2.24
CA LEU A 532 -3.08 -4.03 2.91
C LEU A 532 -2.38 -5.27 2.33
N LYS A 533 -2.08 -6.25 3.18
CA LYS A 533 -1.57 -7.55 2.73
C LYS A 533 -2.74 -8.45 2.39
N VAL A 534 -2.61 -9.27 1.35
CA VAL A 534 -3.63 -10.24 0.94
C VAL A 534 -3.05 -11.64 0.74
N MET A 535 -3.90 -12.64 0.97
CA MET A 535 -3.69 -14.04 0.66
C MET A 535 -5.02 -14.68 0.28
N TYR A 536 -5.00 -15.63 -0.65
CA TYR A 536 -6.19 -16.36 -1.06
C TYR A 536 -6.40 -17.62 -0.21
N ALA A 537 -7.64 -18.04 -0.11
CA ALA A 537 -8.06 -19.31 0.46
C ALA A 537 -8.95 -20.05 -0.56
N PRO A 538 -9.06 -21.39 -0.46
CA PRO A 538 -9.89 -22.19 -1.38
C PRO A 538 -11.38 -21.82 -1.34
N ASP A 539 -11.88 -21.42 -0.19
CA ASP A 539 -13.28 -21.12 0.09
C ASP A 539 -13.43 -20.18 1.29
N ALA A 540 -14.63 -19.67 1.52
CA ALA A 540 -14.93 -18.73 2.60
C ALA A 540 -14.74 -19.31 4.02
N ARG A 541 -14.96 -20.62 4.21
CA ARG A 541 -14.74 -21.30 5.49
C ARG A 541 -13.25 -21.33 5.80
N THR A 542 -12.45 -21.79 4.85
CA THR A 542 -10.98 -21.83 4.99
C THR A 542 -10.42 -20.42 5.16
N ALA A 543 -10.98 -19.40 4.48
CA ALA A 543 -10.59 -18.00 4.70
C ALA A 543 -10.80 -17.57 6.17
N ASN A 544 -11.93 -17.96 6.79
CA ASN A 544 -12.13 -17.70 8.23
C ASN A 544 -11.10 -18.42 9.09
N GLU A 545 -10.83 -19.71 8.84
CA GLU A 545 -9.83 -20.48 9.61
C GLU A 545 -8.44 -19.84 9.50
N VAL A 546 -8.02 -19.44 8.29
CA VAL A 546 -6.76 -18.71 8.06
C VAL A 546 -6.75 -17.36 8.79
N MET A 547 -7.84 -16.61 8.72
CA MET A 547 -7.97 -15.31 9.40
C MET A 547 -7.81 -15.45 10.91
N PHE A 548 -8.51 -16.40 11.53
CA PHE A 548 -8.43 -16.62 12.96
C PHE A 548 -7.10 -17.23 13.40
N ALA A 549 -6.46 -18.08 12.59
CA ALA A 549 -5.11 -18.56 12.84
C ALA A 549 -4.12 -17.40 12.83
N GLN A 550 -4.20 -16.50 11.86
CA GLN A 550 -3.32 -15.34 11.80
C GLN A 550 -3.58 -14.35 12.94
N ALA A 551 -4.84 -14.12 13.31
CA ALA A 551 -5.20 -13.33 14.48
C ALA A 551 -4.64 -13.93 15.78
N GLY A 552 -4.72 -15.25 15.96
CA GLY A 552 -4.15 -15.97 17.08
C GLY A 552 -2.63 -15.87 17.15
N MET A 553 -1.95 -15.99 16.00
CA MET A 553 -0.51 -15.80 15.88
C MET A 553 -0.09 -14.38 16.23
N ALA A 554 -0.77 -13.37 15.70
CA ALA A 554 -0.49 -11.97 15.98
C ALA A 554 -0.67 -11.62 17.47
N ALA A 555 -1.76 -12.11 18.09
CA ALA A 555 -2.00 -11.92 19.52
C ALA A 555 -0.91 -12.56 20.37
N GLU A 556 -0.44 -13.77 20.01
CA GLU A 556 0.68 -14.44 20.68
C GLU A 556 1.99 -13.68 20.52
N MET A 557 2.16 -12.95 19.41
CA MET A 557 3.32 -12.09 19.17
C MET A 557 3.20 -10.70 19.82
N GLY A 558 2.22 -10.48 20.69
CA GLY A 558 2.04 -9.24 21.44
C GLY A 558 1.32 -8.12 20.67
N MET A 559 0.68 -8.40 19.54
CA MET A 559 -0.06 -7.40 18.78
C MET A 559 -1.47 -7.20 19.35
N ARG A 560 -1.96 -5.96 19.33
CA ARG A 560 -3.38 -5.66 19.50
C ARG A 560 -4.12 -6.00 18.20
N VAL A 561 -5.05 -6.94 18.25
CA VAL A 561 -5.71 -7.50 17.05
C VAL A 561 -7.18 -7.15 17.03
N ASN A 562 -7.65 -6.64 15.88
CA ASN A 562 -9.07 -6.44 15.59
C ASN A 562 -9.49 -7.32 14.40
N ILE A 563 -10.63 -7.97 14.54
CA ILE A 563 -11.34 -8.63 13.43
C ILE A 563 -12.24 -7.58 12.78
N CYS A 564 -12.11 -7.40 11.47
CA CYS A 564 -12.81 -6.36 10.73
C CYS A 564 -13.84 -6.96 9.76
N GLY A 565 -15.07 -6.45 9.83
CA GLY A 565 -16.18 -6.89 8.98
C GLY A 565 -16.80 -8.21 9.43
N SER A 566 -17.50 -8.86 8.51
CA SER A 566 -18.24 -10.10 8.79
C SER A 566 -17.42 -11.35 8.46
N TYR A 567 -17.50 -12.32 9.35
CA TYR A 567 -17.02 -13.70 9.14
C TYR A 567 -18.18 -14.71 9.03
N ASP A 568 -19.45 -14.24 8.92
CA ASP A 568 -20.55 -15.12 8.55
C ASP A 568 -20.34 -15.60 7.10
N LEU A 569 -20.41 -16.90 6.89
CA LEU A 569 -20.25 -17.50 5.55
C LEU A 569 -21.32 -17.00 4.57
N LYS A 570 -22.50 -16.65 5.06
CA LYS A 570 -23.62 -16.15 4.24
C LYS A 570 -23.32 -14.79 3.59
N ASP A 571 -22.38 -14.04 4.12
CA ASP A 571 -21.98 -12.74 3.60
C ASP A 571 -20.85 -12.84 2.56
N SER A 572 -20.29 -14.04 2.32
CA SER A 572 -19.28 -14.25 1.28
C SER A 572 -19.86 -14.22 -0.13
N ALA A 573 -19.09 -13.75 -1.10
CA ALA A 573 -19.52 -13.82 -2.50
C ALA A 573 -19.71 -15.27 -2.95
N GLU A 574 -18.89 -16.20 -2.48
CA GLU A 574 -19.03 -17.63 -2.74
C GLU A 574 -20.40 -18.16 -2.35
N TYR A 575 -20.86 -17.90 -1.12
CA TYR A 575 -22.17 -18.33 -0.64
C TYR A 575 -23.29 -17.68 -1.46
N LEU A 576 -23.21 -16.37 -1.67
CA LEU A 576 -24.23 -15.61 -2.40
C LEU A 576 -24.37 -16.10 -3.85
N LEU A 577 -23.27 -16.37 -4.53
CA LEU A 577 -23.24 -16.92 -5.88
C LEU A 577 -23.82 -18.35 -5.92
N ALA A 578 -23.42 -19.22 -5.00
CA ALA A 578 -23.91 -20.60 -4.93
C ALA A 578 -25.42 -20.68 -4.73
N HIS A 579 -26.02 -19.74 -4.01
CA HIS A 579 -27.45 -19.65 -3.74
C HIS A 579 -28.20 -18.69 -4.68
N ARG A 580 -27.53 -18.15 -5.70
CA ARG A 580 -28.06 -17.14 -6.65
C ARG A 580 -28.67 -15.93 -5.95
N LEU A 581 -28.10 -15.54 -4.83
CA LEU A 581 -28.46 -14.34 -4.08
C LEU A 581 -27.62 -13.13 -4.57
N PRO A 582 -28.20 -11.93 -4.57
CA PRO A 582 -27.45 -10.74 -4.99
C PRO A 582 -26.34 -10.41 -3.97
N ILE A 583 -25.18 -10.02 -4.49
CA ILE A 583 -24.08 -9.50 -3.68
C ILE A 583 -24.40 -8.04 -3.32
N ARG A 584 -24.52 -7.74 -2.03
CA ARG A 584 -24.89 -6.41 -1.50
C ARG A 584 -24.06 -6.11 -0.25
N ASN A 585 -23.78 -4.81 0.00
CA ASN A 585 -23.28 -4.28 1.28
C ASN A 585 -24.08 -3.06 1.72
#